data_eec37c88fb11e0c16c98667fdae8b0de
#
_entry.id   eec37c88fb11e0c16c98667fdae8b0de
#
_cell.length_a   1.000
_cell.length_b   1.000
_cell.length_c   1.000
_cell.angle_alpha   90.00
_cell.angle_beta   90.00
_cell.angle_gamma   90.00
#
_symmetry.space_group_name_H-M   'P 1'
#
loop_
_entity.id
_entity.type
_entity.pdbx_description
1 polymer ?
#
loop_
_entity_poly.entity_id
_entity_poly.type
_entity_poly.pdbx_seq_one_letter_code
_entity_poly.pdbx_strand_id
1 'polypeptide(L)' 'MSEFKYELTPTMRAEGGWEKCEESEADQWSVYERDADGLAVWVADFARKEDAINFLRGFE' A
#
# COMPACT_ATOMS: atom_id res chain seq x y z
N MET A 1 -20.91 9.36 -1.31
CA MET A 1 -19.70 9.16 -2.09
C MET A 1 -18.50 8.97 -1.17
N SER A 2 -17.68 7.98 -1.46
CA SER A 2 -16.54 7.72 -0.60
C SER A 2 -15.46 8.78 -0.76
N GLU A 3 -14.97 9.26 0.36
CA GLU A 3 -13.86 10.20 0.39
C GLU A 3 -12.52 9.49 0.50
N PHE A 4 -12.55 8.17 0.69
CA PHE A 4 -11.35 7.40 0.93
C PHE A 4 -10.74 6.89 -0.36
N LYS A 5 -9.44 7.06 -0.46
CA LYS A 5 -8.68 6.52 -1.58
C LYS A 5 -7.54 5.69 -1.01
N TYR A 6 -7.41 4.50 -1.55
CA TYR A 6 -6.34 3.61 -1.14
C TYR A 6 -5.30 3.51 -2.23
N GLU A 7 -4.05 3.47 -1.83
CA GLU A 7 -2.95 3.31 -2.76
C GLU A 7 -2.20 2.03 -2.43
N LEU A 8 -1.93 1.24 -3.45
CA LEU A 8 -1.15 0.03 -3.32
C LEU A 8 0.24 0.33 -3.84
N THR A 9 1.23 0.23 -2.98
CA THR A 9 2.60 0.62 -3.30
C THR A 9 3.55 -0.56 -3.11
N PRO A 10 4.29 -0.94 -4.16
CA PRO A 10 5.33 -1.94 -3.99
C PRO A 10 6.49 -1.32 -3.23
N THR A 11 7.00 -2.05 -2.23
CA THR A 11 8.10 -1.59 -1.42
C THR A 11 9.14 -2.69 -1.27
N MET A 12 10.37 -2.29 -1.05
CA MET A 12 11.47 -3.21 -0.86
C MET A 12 12.26 -2.82 0.37
N ARG A 13 12.91 -3.80 0.95
CA ARG A 13 13.74 -3.56 2.10
C ARG A 13 15.00 -2.82 1.66
N ALA A 14 15.30 -1.75 2.37
CA ALA A 14 16.46 -0.94 2.09
C ALA A 14 17.18 -0.64 3.40
N GLU A 15 18.39 -0.16 3.29
CA GLU A 15 19.14 0.24 4.46
C GLU A 15 18.37 1.36 5.16
N GLY A 16 18.04 1.12 6.41
CA GLY A 16 17.29 2.08 7.19
C GLY A 16 15.79 1.95 7.13
N GLY A 17 15.26 0.96 6.41
CA GLY A 17 13.82 0.75 6.38
C GLY A 17 13.29 0.25 5.03
N TRP A 18 12.10 0.72 4.70
CA TRP A 18 11.42 0.32 3.47
C TRP A 18 11.34 1.51 2.51
N GLU A 19 11.47 1.24 1.22
CA GLU A 19 11.35 2.28 0.22
C GLU A 19 10.52 1.78 -0.97
N LYS A 20 9.96 2.73 -1.72
CA LYS A 20 9.21 2.40 -2.92
C LYS A 20 10.13 1.80 -3.97
N CYS A 21 9.59 0.89 -4.77
CA CYS A 21 10.35 0.24 -5.82
C CYS A 21 9.44 -0.16 -6.97
N GLU A 22 10.04 -0.79 -7.97
CA GLU A 22 9.27 -1.34 -9.08
C GLU A 22 8.55 -2.61 -8.59
N GLU A 23 7.43 -2.94 -9.24
CA GLU A 23 6.66 -4.12 -8.87
C GLU A 23 7.51 -5.41 -8.90
N SER A 24 8.39 -5.51 -9.88
CA SER A 24 9.23 -6.70 -10.02
C SER A 24 10.25 -6.86 -8.90
N GLU A 25 10.50 -5.79 -8.16
CA GLU A 25 11.50 -5.80 -7.09
C GLU A 25 10.86 -5.78 -5.70
N ALA A 26 9.55 -5.82 -5.65
CA ALA A 26 8.83 -5.67 -4.38
C ALA A 26 9.05 -6.85 -3.43
N ASP A 27 9.40 -6.54 -2.21
CA ASP A 27 9.47 -7.51 -1.13
C ASP A 27 8.14 -7.59 -0.41
N GLN A 28 7.38 -6.49 -0.45
CA GLN A 28 6.05 -6.46 0.14
C GLN A 28 5.21 -5.38 -0.56
N TRP A 29 3.94 -5.39 -0.25
CA TRP A 29 2.98 -4.45 -0.82
C TRP A 29 2.34 -3.68 0.32
N SER A 30 2.56 -2.38 0.33
CA SER A 30 2.05 -1.51 1.38
C SER A 30 0.79 -0.80 0.92
N VAL A 31 -0.21 -0.75 1.79
CA VAL A 31 -1.47 -0.08 1.51
C VAL A 31 -1.52 1.21 2.32
N TYR A 32 -1.80 2.30 1.63
CA TYR A 32 -1.96 3.61 2.24
C TYR A 32 -3.35 4.15 1.95
N GLU A 33 -3.86 4.92 2.87
CA GLU A 33 -5.12 5.62 2.71
C GLU A 33 -4.84 7.11 2.63
N ARG A 34 -5.42 7.79 1.65
CA ARG A 34 -5.33 9.24 1.55
C ARG A 34 -6.48 9.85 2.32
N ASP A 35 -6.17 10.71 3.28
CA ASP A 35 -7.21 11.38 4.04
C ASP A 35 -7.68 12.64 3.31
N ALA A 36 -8.57 13.40 3.95
CA ALA A 36 -9.16 14.61 3.36
C ALA A 36 -8.11 15.67 3.04
N ASP A 37 -6.99 15.66 3.74
CA ASP A 37 -5.91 16.60 3.52
C ASP A 37 -4.92 16.12 2.48
N GLY A 38 -5.15 14.93 1.94
CA GLY A 38 -4.27 14.36 0.93
C GLY A 38 -3.04 13.68 1.49
N LEU A 39 -2.96 13.51 2.80
CA LEU A 39 -1.84 12.84 3.44
C LEU A 39 -2.00 11.33 3.35
N ALA A 40 -0.91 10.63 3.06
CA ALA A 40 -0.90 9.18 3.01
C ALA A 40 -0.70 8.62 4.41
N VAL A 41 -1.64 7.80 4.84
CA VAL A 41 -1.58 7.15 6.15
C VAL A 41 -1.41 5.65 5.92
N TRP A 42 -0.40 5.06 6.51
CA TRP A 42 -0.16 3.63 6.39
C TRP A 42 -1.31 2.84 7.01
N VAL A 43 -1.76 1.80 6.30
CA VAL A 43 -2.86 0.96 6.74
C VAL A 43 -2.39 -0.46 7.04
N ALA A 44 -1.73 -1.07 6.07
CA ALA A 44 -1.32 -2.46 6.21
C ALA A 44 -0.23 -2.82 5.19
N ASP A 45 0.50 -3.90 5.49
CA ASP A 45 1.50 -4.45 4.58
C ASP A 45 1.16 -5.90 4.29
N PHE A 46 1.44 -6.33 3.07
CA PHE A 46 1.21 -7.71 2.64
C PHE A 46 2.42 -8.22 1.89
N ALA A 47 2.74 -9.48 2.09
CA ALA A 47 3.87 -10.09 1.39
C ALA A 47 3.57 -10.29 -0.09
N ARG A 48 2.29 -10.40 -0.46
CA ARG A 48 1.88 -10.68 -1.82
C ARG A 48 0.88 -9.64 -2.32
N LYS A 49 1.02 -9.28 -3.59
CA LYS A 49 0.13 -8.31 -4.19
C LYS A 49 -1.33 -8.71 -4.13
N GLU A 50 -1.62 -9.98 -4.42
CA GLU A 50 -3.01 -10.43 -4.44
C GLU A 50 -3.67 -10.36 -3.07
N ASP A 51 -2.89 -10.54 -1.99
CA ASP A 51 -3.44 -10.41 -0.65
C ASP A 51 -3.83 -8.97 -0.37
N ALA A 52 -3.01 -8.03 -0.84
CA ALA A 52 -3.31 -6.60 -0.70
C ALA A 52 -4.56 -6.23 -1.51
N ILE A 53 -4.67 -6.77 -2.71
CA ILE A 53 -5.84 -6.53 -3.55
C ILE A 53 -7.10 -7.07 -2.89
N ASN A 54 -7.03 -8.27 -2.32
CA ASN A 54 -8.17 -8.87 -1.63
C ASN A 54 -8.57 -8.04 -0.41
N PHE A 55 -7.60 -7.51 0.29
CA PHE A 55 -7.85 -6.63 1.42
C PHE A 55 -8.62 -5.38 0.96
N LEU A 56 -8.19 -4.78 -0.14
CA LEU A 56 -8.84 -3.58 -0.67
C LEU A 56 -10.25 -3.84 -1.16
N ARG A 57 -10.51 -5.03 -1.67
CA ARG A 57 -11.86 -5.39 -2.12
C ARG A 57 -12.87 -5.38 -0.99
N GLY A 58 -12.41 -5.56 0.23
CA GLY A 58 -13.28 -5.52 1.39
C GLY A 58 -13.87 -4.14 1.66
N PHE A 59 -13.36 -3.12 0.99
CA PHE A 59 -13.84 -1.74 1.14
C PHE A 59 -14.71 -1.27 -0.02
N GLU A 60 -14.96 -2.14 -0.99
CA GLU A 60 -15.81 -1.80 -2.13
C GLU A 60 -17.29 -1.99 -1.84
#